data_a2d15775d703fd109aefc53fd2ff9519
#
_entry.id   a2d15775d703fd109aefc53fd2ff9519
#
_cell.length_a   1.000
_cell.length_b   1.000
_cell.length_c   1.000
_cell.angle_alpha   90.00
_cell.angle_beta   90.00
_cell.angle_gamma   90.00
#
_symmetry.space_group_name_H-M   'P 1'
#
loop_
_entity.id
_entity.type
_entity.pdbx_description
1 polymer ?
#
loop_
_entity_poly.entity_id
_entity_poly.type
_entity_poly.pdbx_seq_one_letter_code
_entity_poly.pdbx_strand_id
1 'polypeptide(L)'
;MKTHTTLTVIFCVLAVAAVAHGQQAPSLSPPRPGFSFPQKQTLTYSVDWRVFPAGTAVLRFEAAGDRENLTASADTSGAINLLFHVSDRFQSSFDRSRGCTDDFNKQTVEGRRQVSSTLHLDYGQNRSILTEKNLVTKQTKHTESSAPGCVTDLLTGVFYASSQPITLGHSFVIPVVDAMHIVPVTMKVEGREEIKTPLGTFKTLRVQPTADAGVVKNRGNIWIWYTDDERHLPVQMRARLFWGTITFRLIGNENK
;
A
#
# COMPACT_ATOMS: atom_id res chain seq x y z
N MET A 1 -70.76 10.81 50.56
CA MET A 1 -70.12 11.60 49.47
C MET A 1 -68.57 11.27 49.52
N LYS A 2 -68.17 10.49 48.61
CA LYS A 2 -66.69 10.10 48.42
C LYS A 2 -66.27 10.66 47.10
N THR A 3 -65.40 11.65 47.08
CA THR A 3 -64.80 12.25 45.90
C THR A 3 -63.58 11.46 45.49
N HIS A 4 -63.58 10.88 44.30
CA HIS A 4 -62.45 10.20 43.68
C HIS A 4 -61.67 11.24 42.86
N THR A 5 -60.42 11.49 43.28
CA THR A 5 -59.49 12.33 42.55
C THR A 5 -58.66 11.40 41.63
N THR A 6 -58.83 11.50 40.30
CA THR A 6 -58.13 10.74 39.29
C THR A 6 -56.80 11.46 38.97
N LEU A 7 -55.68 10.86 39.30
CA LEU A 7 -54.33 11.38 39.00
C LEU A 7 -53.89 10.88 37.61
N THR A 8 -53.86 11.78 36.63
CA THR A 8 -53.42 11.48 35.27
C THR A 8 -51.88 11.62 35.21
N VAL A 9 -51.17 10.49 35.12
CA VAL A 9 -49.72 10.44 34.91
C VAL A 9 -49.42 10.57 33.44
N ILE A 10 -48.89 11.70 33.01
CA ILE A 10 -48.38 11.92 31.64
C ILE A 10 -47.00 11.31 31.55
N PHE A 11 -46.88 10.21 30.78
CA PHE A 11 -45.60 9.54 30.45
C PHE A 11 -44.96 10.26 29.23
N CYS A 12 -44.03 11.17 29.47
CA CYS A 12 -43.19 11.73 28.40
C CYS A 12 -42.18 10.70 27.96
N VAL A 13 -42.41 10.03 26.82
CA VAL A 13 -41.45 9.16 26.15
C VAL A 13 -40.45 10.05 25.41
N LEU A 14 -39.28 10.26 25.99
CA LEU A 14 -38.12 10.84 25.29
C LEU A 14 -37.57 9.81 24.32
N ALA A 15 -37.90 9.94 23.05
CA ALA A 15 -37.24 9.18 21.96
C ALA A 15 -35.83 9.72 21.77
N VAL A 16 -34.84 9.01 22.33
CA VAL A 16 -33.42 9.25 22.03
C VAL A 16 -33.16 8.71 20.63
N ALA A 17 -33.15 9.59 19.63
CA ALA A 17 -32.67 9.22 18.30
C ALA A 17 -31.15 8.90 18.40
N ALA A 18 -30.79 7.64 18.41
CA ALA A 18 -29.42 7.19 18.26
C ALA A 18 -28.95 7.57 16.85
N VAL A 19 -28.18 8.65 16.75
CA VAL A 19 -27.45 9.00 15.52
C VAL A 19 -26.41 7.91 15.32
N ALA A 20 -26.70 6.93 14.48
CA ALA A 20 -25.73 5.98 14.01
C ALA A 20 -24.65 6.78 13.26
N HIS A 21 -23.52 7.04 13.90
CA HIS A 21 -22.31 7.49 13.22
C HIS A 21 -21.85 6.33 12.33
N GLY A 22 -22.30 6.32 11.09
CA GLY A 22 -21.72 5.47 10.07
C GLY A 22 -20.23 5.77 10.02
N GLN A 23 -19.37 4.81 10.41
CA GLN A 23 -17.94 4.94 10.25
C GLN A 23 -17.69 5.12 8.75
N GLN A 24 -17.31 6.32 8.38
CA GLN A 24 -16.95 6.65 7.01
C GLN A 24 -15.77 5.74 6.63
N ALA A 25 -15.89 5.03 5.50
CA ALA A 25 -14.81 4.18 5.04
C ALA A 25 -13.51 5.00 4.93
N PRO A 26 -12.37 4.46 5.36
CA PRO A 26 -11.12 5.18 5.31
C PRO A 26 -10.82 5.59 3.87
N SER A 27 -10.50 6.85 3.65
CA SER A 27 -10.12 7.41 2.36
C SER A 27 -8.72 7.99 2.44
N LEU A 28 -8.00 8.01 1.31
CA LEU A 28 -6.68 8.65 1.26
C LEU A 28 -6.78 10.14 1.61
N SER A 29 -5.82 10.61 2.41
CA SER A 29 -5.61 12.04 2.60
C SER A 29 -5.03 12.64 1.31
N PRO A 30 -5.32 13.88 0.94
CA PRO A 30 -4.70 14.47 -0.24
C PRO A 30 -3.17 14.54 -0.08
N PRO A 31 -2.40 14.47 -1.18
CA PRO A 31 -0.98 14.79 -1.15
C PRO A 31 -0.72 16.17 -0.54
N ARG A 32 0.42 16.33 0.14
CA ARG A 32 0.79 17.64 0.71
C ARG A 32 0.91 18.70 -0.38
N PRO A 33 0.63 19.99 -0.08
CA PRO A 33 0.77 21.09 -1.03
C PRO A 33 2.16 21.10 -1.67
N GLY A 34 2.21 21.28 -3.00
CA GLY A 34 3.46 21.32 -3.78
C GLY A 34 4.05 19.95 -4.12
N PHE A 35 3.50 18.86 -3.62
CA PHE A 35 3.92 17.53 -4.04
C PHE A 35 3.36 17.18 -5.42
N SER A 36 4.20 16.54 -6.24
CA SER A 36 3.78 15.92 -7.51
C SER A 36 4.54 14.63 -7.71
N PHE A 37 3.87 13.62 -8.23
CA PHE A 37 4.52 12.40 -8.70
C PHE A 37 5.45 12.72 -9.88
N PRO A 38 6.57 11.98 -10.06
CA PRO A 38 7.49 12.22 -11.16
C PRO A 38 6.81 12.02 -12.51
N GLN A 39 7.22 12.76 -13.54
CA GLN A 39 6.71 12.57 -14.91
C GLN A 39 7.23 11.24 -15.49
N LYS A 40 8.49 10.96 -15.25
CA LYS A 40 9.13 9.70 -15.62
C LYS A 40 10.31 9.43 -14.69
N GLN A 41 10.29 8.28 -14.02
CA GLN A 41 11.36 7.88 -13.12
C GLN A 41 11.55 6.37 -13.15
N THR A 42 12.80 5.92 -13.12
CA THR A 42 13.15 4.52 -12.92
C THR A 42 13.99 4.39 -11.65
N LEU A 43 13.52 3.56 -10.72
CA LEU A 43 14.22 3.19 -9.50
C LEU A 43 14.66 1.75 -9.59
N THR A 44 15.94 1.48 -9.39
CA THR A 44 16.50 0.13 -9.37
C THR A 44 17.01 -0.20 -7.98
N TYR A 45 16.61 -1.36 -7.46
CA TYR A 45 17.01 -1.85 -6.15
C TYR A 45 17.77 -3.18 -6.27
N SER A 46 18.89 -3.32 -5.56
CA SER A 46 19.41 -4.62 -5.22
C SER A 46 18.52 -5.29 -4.18
N VAL A 47 18.35 -6.58 -4.28
CA VAL A 47 17.59 -7.38 -3.32
C VAL A 47 18.54 -8.38 -2.66
N ASP A 48 18.61 -8.31 -1.32
CA ASP A 48 19.38 -9.27 -0.52
C ASP A 48 18.44 -10.11 0.34
N TRP A 49 18.71 -11.40 0.42
CA TRP A 49 18.13 -12.29 1.42
C TRP A 49 19.16 -12.55 2.52
N ARG A 50 18.86 -12.04 3.73
CA ARG A 50 19.82 -11.95 4.82
C ARG A 50 21.06 -11.16 4.39
N VAL A 51 22.17 -11.84 4.09
CA VAL A 51 23.44 -11.25 3.63
C VAL A 51 23.79 -11.66 2.19
N PHE A 52 22.95 -12.47 1.56
CA PHE A 52 23.23 -13.01 0.22
C PHE A 52 22.51 -12.18 -0.85
N PRO A 53 23.20 -11.79 -1.92
CA PRO A 53 22.54 -11.21 -3.08
C PRO A 53 21.47 -12.17 -3.62
N ALA A 54 20.24 -11.70 -3.72
CA ALA A 54 19.11 -12.53 -4.11
C ALA A 54 18.53 -12.13 -5.47
N GLY A 55 18.67 -10.86 -5.88
CA GLY A 55 18.12 -10.42 -7.15
C GLY A 55 18.07 -8.91 -7.30
N THR A 56 17.17 -8.47 -8.17
CA THR A 56 16.96 -7.06 -8.50
C THR A 56 15.46 -6.77 -8.57
N ALA A 57 15.07 -5.58 -8.12
CA ALA A 57 13.75 -5.04 -8.35
C ALA A 57 13.86 -3.70 -9.09
N VAL A 58 12.99 -3.50 -10.07
CA VAL A 58 12.94 -2.27 -10.89
C VAL A 58 11.54 -1.72 -10.85
N LEU A 59 11.43 -0.43 -10.53
CA LEU A 59 10.18 0.30 -10.52
C LEU A 59 10.24 1.44 -11.53
N ARG A 60 9.17 1.63 -12.30
CA ARG A 60 9.08 2.70 -13.30
C ARG A 60 7.78 3.45 -13.12
N PHE A 61 7.92 4.76 -13.03
CA PHE A 61 6.84 5.73 -13.08
C PHE A 61 6.74 6.31 -14.48
N GLU A 62 5.55 6.45 -14.99
CA GLU A 62 5.28 7.08 -16.27
C GLU A 62 3.93 7.78 -16.25
N ALA A 63 3.96 9.11 -16.40
CA ALA A 63 2.76 9.92 -16.46
C ALA A 63 1.99 9.68 -17.75
N ALA A 64 0.67 9.52 -17.65
CA ALA A 64 -0.27 9.35 -18.75
C ALA A 64 -1.48 10.28 -18.54
N GLY A 65 -1.31 11.55 -18.86
CA GLY A 65 -2.32 12.58 -18.63
C GLY A 65 -2.52 12.83 -17.13
N ASP A 66 -3.74 12.63 -16.64
CA ASP A 66 -4.13 12.73 -15.23
C ASP A 66 -3.85 11.44 -14.41
N ARG A 67 -3.38 10.40 -15.09
CA ARG A 67 -3.01 9.11 -14.49
C ARG A 67 -1.51 8.96 -14.36
N GLU A 68 -1.12 8.13 -13.39
CA GLU A 68 0.24 7.62 -13.25
C GLU A 68 0.22 6.11 -13.45
N ASN A 69 1.14 5.61 -14.28
CA ASN A 69 1.42 4.20 -14.40
C ASN A 69 2.69 3.87 -13.63
N LEU A 70 2.55 3.02 -12.62
CA LEU A 70 3.66 2.49 -11.85
C LEU A 70 3.80 1.00 -12.16
N THR A 71 4.93 0.62 -12.74
CA THR A 71 5.26 -0.79 -12.94
C THR A 71 6.39 -1.21 -12.02
N ALA A 72 6.35 -2.45 -11.54
CA ALA A 72 7.43 -3.04 -10.77
C ALA A 72 7.72 -4.46 -11.25
N SER A 73 9.00 -4.79 -11.30
CA SER A 73 9.48 -6.16 -11.49
C SER A 73 10.41 -6.55 -10.36
N ALA A 74 10.35 -7.81 -9.94
CA ALA A 74 11.28 -8.37 -8.98
C ALA A 74 11.69 -9.77 -9.47
N ASP A 75 12.99 -9.97 -9.68
CA ASP A 75 13.53 -11.20 -10.20
C ASP A 75 14.68 -11.70 -9.31
N THR A 76 14.65 -12.98 -8.95
CA THR A 76 15.79 -13.63 -8.28
C THR A 76 16.90 -13.91 -9.28
N SER A 77 18.15 -13.93 -8.80
CA SER A 77 19.32 -14.22 -9.60
C SER A 77 20.33 -15.11 -8.84
N GLY A 78 21.35 -15.59 -9.56
CA GLY A 78 22.45 -16.38 -8.99
C GLY A 78 21.97 -17.63 -8.26
N ALA A 79 22.67 -17.98 -7.17
CA ALA A 79 22.38 -19.19 -6.40
C ALA A 79 20.99 -19.20 -5.76
N ILE A 80 20.45 -18.04 -5.40
CA ILE A 80 19.11 -17.94 -4.81
C ILE A 80 18.06 -18.34 -5.84
N ASN A 81 18.23 -17.97 -7.11
CA ASN A 81 17.29 -18.35 -8.16
C ASN A 81 17.23 -19.89 -8.40
N LEU A 82 18.31 -20.59 -8.12
CA LEU A 82 18.32 -22.07 -8.18
C LEU A 82 17.57 -22.70 -7.00
N LEU A 83 17.59 -22.05 -5.84
CA LEU A 83 16.90 -22.53 -4.63
C LEU A 83 15.43 -22.15 -4.63
N PHE A 84 15.12 -20.92 -5.02
CA PHE A 84 13.75 -20.40 -5.03
C PHE A 84 13.61 -19.32 -6.12
N HIS A 85 12.98 -19.71 -7.22
CA HIS A 85 12.74 -18.81 -8.35
C HIS A 85 11.61 -17.85 -8.04
N VAL A 86 11.89 -16.55 -8.17
CA VAL A 86 10.89 -15.48 -8.12
C VAL A 86 10.98 -14.67 -9.40
N SER A 87 9.83 -14.44 -10.02
CA SER A 87 9.67 -13.50 -11.14
C SER A 87 8.30 -12.84 -11.02
N ASP A 88 8.27 -11.70 -10.36
CA ASP A 88 7.05 -10.98 -10.06
C ASP A 88 6.94 -9.73 -10.91
N ARG A 89 5.73 -9.44 -11.37
CA ARG A 89 5.37 -8.26 -12.16
C ARG A 89 4.15 -7.61 -11.55
N PHE A 90 4.24 -6.31 -11.38
CA PHE A 90 3.15 -5.48 -10.85
C PHE A 90 2.95 -4.29 -11.77
N GLN A 91 1.70 -3.88 -11.92
CA GLN A 91 1.33 -2.66 -12.59
C GLN A 91 0.18 -2.02 -11.84
N SER A 92 0.33 -0.76 -11.51
CA SER A 92 -0.72 0.08 -10.92
C SER A 92 -1.01 1.26 -11.83
N SER A 93 -2.28 1.59 -12.02
CA SER A 93 -2.72 2.85 -12.59
C SER A 93 -3.51 3.62 -11.54
N PHE A 94 -3.14 4.88 -11.29
CA PHE A 94 -3.76 5.68 -10.24
C PHE A 94 -3.89 7.16 -10.64
N ASP A 95 -4.84 7.85 -10.01
CA ASP A 95 -5.04 9.29 -10.16
C ASP A 95 -3.86 10.06 -9.57
N ARG A 96 -3.17 10.88 -10.38
CA ARG A 96 -1.97 11.62 -9.97
C ARG A 96 -2.23 12.67 -8.89
N SER A 97 -3.43 13.24 -8.86
CA SER A 97 -3.79 14.30 -7.92
C SER A 97 -4.15 13.78 -6.54
N ARG A 98 -4.73 12.59 -6.47
CA ARG A 98 -5.28 12.00 -5.23
C ARG A 98 -4.54 10.75 -4.76
N GLY A 99 -3.83 10.04 -5.65
CA GLY A 99 -3.18 8.76 -5.36
C GLY A 99 -4.15 7.57 -5.32
N CYS A 100 -5.41 7.75 -5.79
CA CYS A 100 -6.39 6.68 -5.80
C CYS A 100 -6.07 5.67 -6.91
N THR A 101 -5.88 4.41 -6.56
CA THR A 101 -5.70 3.34 -7.53
C THR A 101 -6.99 3.06 -8.29
N ASP A 102 -6.92 2.95 -9.60
CA ASP A 102 -8.01 2.52 -10.48
C ASP A 102 -7.83 1.07 -10.90
N ASP A 103 -6.60 0.70 -11.26
CA ASP A 103 -6.26 -0.67 -11.68
C ASP A 103 -4.99 -1.15 -10.99
N PHE A 104 -5.01 -2.38 -10.51
CA PHE A 104 -3.84 -3.05 -9.97
C PHE A 104 -3.71 -4.47 -10.52
N ASN A 105 -2.69 -4.68 -11.34
CA ASN A 105 -2.37 -5.97 -11.93
C ASN A 105 -1.15 -6.56 -11.24
N LYS A 106 -1.25 -7.83 -10.89
CA LYS A 106 -0.18 -8.58 -10.25
C LYS A 106 -0.04 -9.95 -10.92
N GLN A 107 1.17 -10.28 -11.36
CA GLN A 107 1.54 -11.63 -11.76
C GLN A 107 2.71 -12.06 -10.89
N THR A 108 2.52 -13.11 -10.10
CA THR A 108 3.54 -13.66 -9.23
C THR A 108 3.92 -15.07 -9.66
N VAL A 109 5.22 -15.28 -9.77
CA VAL A 109 5.84 -16.60 -9.98
C VAL A 109 6.82 -16.80 -8.84
N GLU A 110 6.39 -17.50 -7.80
CA GLU A 110 7.14 -17.77 -6.58
C GLU A 110 7.27 -19.29 -6.40
N GLY A 111 8.35 -19.87 -6.87
CA GLY A 111 8.54 -21.33 -6.90
C GLY A 111 7.41 -22.02 -7.67
N ARG A 112 6.58 -22.82 -6.95
CA ARG A 112 5.43 -23.52 -7.55
C ARG A 112 4.16 -22.69 -7.63
N ARG A 113 4.12 -21.57 -6.93
CA ARG A 113 2.94 -20.69 -6.93
C ARG A 113 3.02 -19.74 -8.12
N GLN A 114 2.06 -19.84 -9.01
CA GLN A 114 1.95 -18.98 -10.19
C GLN A 114 0.51 -18.46 -10.28
N VAL A 115 0.36 -17.15 -10.03
CA VAL A 115 -0.96 -16.51 -9.98
C VAL A 115 -0.91 -15.18 -10.70
N SER A 116 -1.94 -14.88 -11.49
CA SER A 116 -2.22 -13.56 -12.03
C SER A 116 -3.48 -13.02 -11.36
N SER A 117 -3.47 -11.77 -10.93
CA SER A 117 -4.66 -11.09 -10.43
C SER A 117 -4.78 -9.70 -11.02
N THR A 118 -6.00 -9.31 -11.34
CA THR A 118 -6.38 -7.98 -11.81
C THR A 118 -7.46 -7.45 -10.90
N LEU A 119 -7.22 -6.31 -10.29
CA LEU A 119 -8.19 -5.56 -9.51
C LEU A 119 -8.54 -4.28 -10.26
N HIS A 120 -9.82 -4.04 -10.49
CA HIS A 120 -10.36 -2.81 -11.03
C HIS A 120 -11.26 -2.13 -10.00
N LEU A 121 -11.09 -0.82 -9.80
CA LEU A 121 -11.82 0.01 -8.84
C LEU A 121 -12.55 1.13 -9.59
N ASP A 122 -13.88 1.01 -9.71
CA ASP A 122 -14.74 2.04 -10.26
C ASP A 122 -15.42 2.80 -9.12
N TYR A 123 -14.85 3.96 -8.79
CA TYR A 123 -15.38 4.81 -7.71
C TYR A 123 -16.71 5.48 -8.09
N GLY A 124 -16.95 5.72 -9.39
CA GLY A 124 -18.17 6.34 -9.88
C GLY A 124 -19.39 5.40 -9.74
N GLN A 125 -19.16 4.11 -9.99
CA GLN A 125 -20.17 3.07 -9.84
C GLN A 125 -20.16 2.38 -8.46
N ASN A 126 -19.26 2.78 -7.57
CA ASN A 126 -19.04 2.14 -6.26
C ASN A 126 -18.80 0.63 -6.40
N ARG A 127 -17.94 0.23 -7.33
CA ARG A 127 -17.75 -1.17 -7.72
C ARG A 127 -16.27 -1.52 -7.76
N SER A 128 -15.91 -2.68 -7.21
CA SER A 128 -14.60 -3.29 -7.35
C SER A 128 -14.71 -4.70 -7.90
N ILE A 129 -13.83 -5.06 -8.83
CA ILE A 129 -13.79 -6.35 -9.49
C ILE A 129 -12.39 -6.92 -9.35
N LEU A 130 -12.28 -8.10 -8.73
CA LEU A 130 -11.05 -8.88 -8.66
C LEU A 130 -11.18 -10.12 -9.53
N THR A 131 -10.25 -10.29 -10.45
CA THR A 131 -10.07 -11.50 -11.23
C THR A 131 -8.76 -12.16 -10.85
N GLU A 132 -8.82 -13.38 -10.33
CA GLU A 132 -7.65 -14.18 -10.00
C GLU A 132 -7.56 -15.39 -10.90
N LYS A 133 -6.40 -15.65 -11.46
CA LYS A 133 -6.15 -16.82 -12.33
C LYS A 133 -4.93 -17.58 -11.82
N ASN A 134 -5.13 -18.85 -11.49
CA ASN A 134 -4.04 -19.79 -11.26
C ASN A 134 -3.42 -20.13 -12.63
N LEU A 135 -2.14 -19.81 -12.84
CA LEU A 135 -1.49 -19.99 -14.13
C LEU A 135 -1.10 -21.45 -14.41
N VAL A 136 -1.07 -22.30 -13.37
CA VAL A 136 -0.80 -23.72 -13.48
C VAL A 136 -2.08 -24.49 -13.83
N THR A 137 -3.13 -24.36 -12.98
CA THR A 137 -4.39 -25.09 -13.15
C THR A 137 -5.35 -24.44 -14.15
N LYS A 138 -5.07 -23.20 -14.59
CA LYS A 138 -5.90 -22.38 -15.48
C LYS A 138 -7.26 -21.98 -14.88
N GLN A 139 -7.50 -22.28 -13.63
CA GLN A 139 -8.73 -21.89 -12.93
C GLN A 139 -8.76 -20.37 -12.76
N THR A 140 -9.93 -19.79 -12.99
CA THR A 140 -10.17 -18.36 -12.82
C THR A 140 -11.29 -18.15 -11.82
N LYS A 141 -11.10 -17.20 -10.91
CA LYS A 141 -12.09 -16.75 -9.94
C LYS A 141 -12.38 -15.28 -10.16
N HIS A 142 -13.67 -14.93 -10.19
CA HIS A 142 -14.12 -13.54 -10.20
C HIS A 142 -14.80 -13.24 -8.87
N THR A 143 -14.49 -12.09 -8.31
CA THR A 143 -15.11 -11.58 -7.09
C THR A 143 -15.46 -10.12 -7.30
N GLU A 144 -16.66 -9.74 -6.90
CA GLU A 144 -17.17 -8.37 -7.00
C GLU A 144 -17.58 -7.87 -5.63
N SER A 145 -17.34 -6.58 -5.36
CA SER A 145 -17.71 -5.90 -4.11
C SER A 145 -17.91 -4.41 -4.38
N SER A 146 -18.35 -3.67 -3.38
CA SER A 146 -18.36 -2.22 -3.43
C SER A 146 -16.94 -1.64 -3.34
N ALA A 147 -16.67 -0.53 -4.05
CA ALA A 147 -15.45 0.24 -3.93
C ALA A 147 -15.66 1.36 -2.89
N PRO A 148 -15.08 1.26 -1.69
CA PRO A 148 -15.46 2.12 -0.57
C PRO A 148 -14.71 3.45 -0.53
N GLY A 149 -14.60 4.18 -1.58
CA GLY A 149 -13.89 5.45 -1.61
C GLY A 149 -12.44 5.32 -2.08
N CYS A 150 -11.71 6.43 -2.08
CA CYS A 150 -10.35 6.52 -2.60
C CYS A 150 -9.37 5.73 -1.73
N VAL A 151 -8.79 4.69 -2.29
CA VAL A 151 -7.79 3.82 -1.65
C VAL A 151 -6.59 3.63 -2.57
N THR A 152 -5.48 3.17 -2.02
CA THR A 152 -4.30 2.82 -2.81
C THR A 152 -4.05 1.31 -2.78
N ASP A 153 -3.34 0.78 -3.77
CA ASP A 153 -2.79 -0.56 -3.72
C ASP A 153 -1.47 -0.61 -2.94
N LEU A 154 -0.97 -1.82 -2.70
CA LEU A 154 0.24 -2.04 -1.91
C LEU A 154 1.48 -1.39 -2.54
N LEU A 155 1.62 -1.43 -3.87
CA LEU A 155 2.77 -0.88 -4.57
C LEU A 155 2.72 0.65 -4.56
N THR A 156 1.59 1.21 -4.97
CA THR A 156 1.36 2.67 -4.98
C THR A 156 1.45 3.23 -3.57
N GLY A 157 0.97 2.52 -2.54
CA GLY A 157 0.99 2.97 -1.15
C GLY A 157 2.39 3.31 -0.61
N VAL A 158 3.44 2.58 -1.04
CA VAL A 158 4.84 2.90 -0.68
C VAL A 158 5.24 4.29 -1.18
N PHE A 159 4.85 4.64 -2.40
CA PHE A 159 5.20 5.93 -3.02
C PHE A 159 4.20 7.04 -2.66
N TYR A 160 2.95 6.68 -2.44
CA TYR A 160 1.96 7.61 -1.90
C TYR A 160 2.37 8.14 -0.52
N ALA A 161 3.02 7.31 0.32
CA ALA A 161 3.58 7.75 1.58
C ALA A 161 4.56 8.92 1.42
N SER A 162 5.32 8.98 0.30
CA SER A 162 6.21 10.12 -0.01
C SER A 162 5.46 11.44 -0.17
N SER A 163 4.18 11.40 -0.49
CA SER A 163 3.32 12.59 -0.63
C SER A 163 2.82 13.13 0.71
N GLN A 164 3.03 12.38 1.80
CA GLN A 164 2.54 12.75 3.12
C GLN A 164 3.64 13.43 3.94
N PRO A 165 3.28 14.17 4.99
CA PRO A 165 4.27 14.73 5.93
C PRO A 165 4.96 13.60 6.71
N ILE A 166 6.19 13.23 6.31
CA ILE A 166 7.00 12.26 7.05
C ILE A 166 7.85 13.02 8.07
N THR A 167 7.37 13.10 9.32
CA THR A 167 8.02 13.84 10.41
C THR A 167 8.25 12.91 11.60
N LEU A 168 9.41 13.01 12.25
CA LEU A 168 9.78 12.16 13.38
C LEU A 168 8.70 12.18 14.47
N GLY A 169 8.29 10.99 14.92
CA GLY A 169 7.25 10.80 15.94
C GLY A 169 5.81 10.92 15.41
N HIS A 170 5.61 11.33 14.16
CA HIS A 170 4.30 11.40 13.54
C HIS A 170 3.84 10.03 13.05
N SER A 171 2.53 9.86 12.96
CA SER A 171 1.90 8.68 12.34
C SER A 171 0.73 9.12 11.48
N PHE A 172 0.55 8.46 10.34
CA PHE A 172 -0.59 8.67 9.45
C PHE A 172 -1.11 7.33 8.92
N VAL A 173 -2.35 7.32 8.45
CA VAL A 173 -2.99 6.08 7.98
C VAL A 173 -3.17 6.15 6.47
N ILE A 174 -2.81 5.05 5.80
CA ILE A 174 -3.04 4.84 4.37
C ILE A 174 -4.01 3.67 4.21
N PRO A 175 -5.22 3.87 3.66
CA PRO A 175 -6.12 2.78 3.31
C PRO A 175 -5.59 2.05 2.06
N VAL A 176 -5.15 0.80 2.25
CA VAL A 176 -4.59 -0.05 1.20
C VAL A 176 -5.59 -1.13 0.84
N VAL A 177 -5.86 -1.30 -0.45
CA VAL A 177 -6.65 -2.44 -0.92
C VAL A 177 -5.76 -3.68 -1.02
N ASP A 178 -6.13 -4.73 -0.28
CA ASP A 178 -5.51 -6.05 -0.34
C ASP A 178 -6.56 -7.07 -0.79
N ALA A 179 -6.47 -7.54 -2.02
CA ALA A 179 -7.51 -8.27 -2.72
C ALA A 179 -8.84 -7.49 -2.74
N MET A 180 -9.83 -7.88 -1.93
CA MET A 180 -11.14 -7.23 -1.84
C MET A 180 -11.36 -6.52 -0.49
N HIS A 181 -10.31 -6.43 0.34
CA HIS A 181 -10.41 -5.84 1.66
C HIS A 181 -9.65 -4.52 1.72
N ILE A 182 -10.24 -3.52 2.35
CA ILE A 182 -9.56 -2.28 2.66
C ILE A 182 -8.90 -2.44 4.02
N VAL A 183 -7.58 -2.32 4.03
CA VAL A 183 -6.76 -2.45 5.23
C VAL A 183 -6.17 -1.09 5.59
N PRO A 184 -6.56 -0.51 6.72
CA PRO A 184 -5.90 0.69 7.24
C PRO A 184 -4.45 0.34 7.64
N VAL A 185 -3.48 0.91 6.94
CA VAL A 185 -2.06 0.75 7.24
C VAL A 185 -1.58 2.00 7.98
N THR A 186 -1.17 1.84 9.22
CA THR A 186 -0.56 2.91 10.01
C THR A 186 0.92 3.02 9.69
N MET A 187 1.33 4.17 9.18
CA MET A 187 2.71 4.52 8.87
C MET A 187 3.30 5.30 10.04
N LYS A 188 4.14 4.66 10.85
CA LYS A 188 4.76 5.27 12.04
C LYS A 188 6.19 5.71 11.73
N VAL A 189 6.51 6.99 11.90
CA VAL A 189 7.86 7.52 11.72
C VAL A 189 8.65 7.34 13.03
N GLU A 190 9.60 6.41 13.04
CA GLU A 190 10.24 5.93 14.26
C GLU A 190 11.58 6.60 14.58
N GLY A 191 12.35 7.00 13.55
CA GLY A 191 13.71 7.49 13.79
C GLY A 191 14.36 8.09 12.55
N ARG A 192 15.51 8.73 12.79
CA ARG A 192 16.45 9.18 11.74
C ARG A 192 17.64 8.27 11.69
N GLU A 193 18.04 7.85 10.50
CA GLU A 193 19.18 6.97 10.28
C GLU A 193 19.91 7.38 8.98
N GLU A 194 21.21 7.08 8.90
CA GLU A 194 21.94 7.20 7.66
C GLU A 194 21.97 5.83 6.97
N ILE A 195 21.53 5.81 5.71
CA ILE A 195 21.54 4.61 4.86
C ILE A 195 22.62 4.78 3.78
N LYS A 196 23.54 3.82 3.73
CA LYS A 196 24.55 3.74 2.67
C LYS A 196 24.06 2.85 1.54
N THR A 197 24.12 3.37 0.34
CA THR A 197 23.83 2.67 -0.91
C THR A 197 24.97 2.93 -1.93
N PRO A 198 25.04 2.22 -3.05
CA PRO A 198 25.98 2.54 -4.14
C PRO A 198 25.83 3.96 -4.69
N LEU A 199 24.66 4.59 -4.53
CA LEU A 199 24.42 5.99 -4.96
C LEU A 199 24.90 7.03 -3.93
N GLY A 200 25.39 6.61 -2.77
CA GLY A 200 25.86 7.48 -1.70
C GLY A 200 25.23 7.22 -0.35
N THR A 201 25.48 8.14 0.58
CA THR A 201 24.88 8.11 1.93
C THR A 201 23.71 9.07 2.00
N PHE A 202 22.57 8.57 2.44
CA PHE A 202 21.33 9.32 2.57
C PHE A 202 20.95 9.49 4.03
N LYS A 203 20.63 10.72 4.44
CA LYS A 203 19.89 10.98 5.68
C LYS A 203 18.46 10.54 5.47
N THR A 204 17.93 9.72 6.35
CA THR A 204 16.61 9.10 6.15
C THR A 204 15.76 9.16 7.40
N LEU A 205 14.45 9.06 7.17
CA LEU A 205 13.42 8.80 8.18
C LEU A 205 12.97 7.35 8.02
N ARG A 206 13.10 6.58 9.10
CA ARG A 206 12.60 5.20 9.16
C ARG A 206 11.13 5.20 9.47
N VAL A 207 10.34 4.59 8.59
CA VAL A 207 8.89 4.44 8.72
C VAL A 207 8.54 2.96 8.85
N GLN A 208 7.72 2.62 9.85
CA GLN A 208 7.18 1.28 10.03
C GLN A 208 5.70 1.25 9.65
N PRO A 209 5.32 0.59 8.55
CA PRO A 209 3.94 0.26 8.26
C PRO A 209 3.47 -0.88 9.18
N THR A 210 2.32 -0.70 9.81
CA THR A 210 1.65 -1.70 10.64
C THR A 210 0.17 -1.80 10.27
N ALA A 211 -0.40 -2.99 10.39
CA ALA A 211 -1.82 -3.23 10.16
C ALA A 211 -2.31 -4.43 10.97
N ASP A 212 -3.61 -4.47 11.25
CA ASP A 212 -4.24 -5.58 11.99
C ASP A 212 -4.69 -6.72 11.07
N ALA A 213 -4.64 -6.53 9.77
CA ALA A 213 -5.03 -7.50 8.77
C ALA A 213 -4.17 -7.42 7.50
N GLY A 214 -4.45 -8.27 6.52
CA GLY A 214 -3.90 -8.24 5.19
C GLY A 214 -2.41 -8.59 5.09
N VAL A 215 -1.82 -8.26 3.95
CA VAL A 215 -0.44 -8.61 3.62
C VAL A 215 0.58 -7.97 4.57
N VAL A 216 0.33 -6.74 5.04
CA VAL A 216 1.25 -6.03 5.95
C VAL A 216 1.36 -6.78 7.28
N LYS A 217 0.25 -7.23 7.86
CA LYS A 217 0.26 -8.07 9.08
C LYS A 217 0.98 -9.41 8.85
N ASN A 218 0.71 -10.04 7.72
CA ASN A 218 1.16 -11.41 7.44
C ASN A 218 2.62 -11.49 6.97
N ARG A 219 3.22 -10.38 6.53
CA ARG A 219 4.61 -10.30 6.08
C ARG A 219 5.63 -9.95 7.17
N GLY A 220 5.24 -10.02 8.45
CA GLY A 220 6.11 -9.72 9.58
C GLY A 220 6.38 -8.23 9.72
N ASN A 221 7.58 -7.88 10.24
CA ASN A 221 7.94 -6.48 10.41
C ASN A 221 8.53 -5.92 9.13
N ILE A 222 7.95 -4.81 8.66
CA ILE A 222 8.41 -4.07 7.49
C ILE A 222 8.92 -2.70 7.93
N TRP A 223 9.98 -2.21 7.33
CA TRP A 223 10.48 -0.85 7.48
C TRP A 223 10.83 -0.27 6.12
N ILE A 224 10.58 1.01 5.97
CA ILE A 224 10.92 1.79 4.77
C ILE A 224 11.71 3.01 5.22
N TRP A 225 12.84 3.26 4.59
CA TRP A 225 13.67 4.44 4.82
C TRP A 225 13.47 5.41 3.68
N TYR A 226 12.82 6.52 3.98
CA TYR A 226 12.62 7.64 3.06
C TYR A 226 13.69 8.69 3.29
N THR A 227 14.16 9.36 2.24
CA THR A 227 15.10 10.50 2.39
C THR A 227 14.46 11.58 3.27
N ASP A 228 15.30 12.20 4.15
CA ASP A 228 14.89 13.31 5.03
C ASP A 228 15.00 14.64 4.25
N ASP A 229 14.32 14.69 3.11
CA ASP A 229 14.19 15.85 2.23
C ASP A 229 12.76 15.86 1.63
N GLU A 230 12.42 16.90 0.86
CA GLU A 230 11.08 17.07 0.29
C GLU A 230 10.66 15.95 -0.68
N ARG A 231 11.59 15.17 -1.21
CA ARG A 231 11.25 14.08 -2.14
C ARG A 231 10.72 12.86 -1.42
N HIS A 232 11.13 12.63 -0.17
CA HIS A 232 10.86 11.42 0.59
C HIS A 232 11.07 10.15 -0.27
N LEU A 233 12.24 10.07 -0.95
CA LEU A 233 12.56 8.94 -1.82
C LEU A 233 12.79 7.68 -0.98
N PRO A 234 12.11 6.55 -1.24
CA PRO A 234 12.38 5.30 -0.53
C PRO A 234 13.73 4.72 -0.98
N VAL A 235 14.77 4.84 -0.16
CA VAL A 235 16.13 4.38 -0.48
C VAL A 235 16.43 2.98 0.02
N GLN A 236 15.68 2.53 1.02
CA GLN A 236 15.76 1.15 1.51
C GLN A 236 14.39 0.67 1.98
N MET A 237 14.09 -0.60 1.71
CA MET A 237 12.95 -1.31 2.28
C MET A 237 13.45 -2.61 2.87
N ARG A 238 12.92 -3.01 4.05
CA ARG A 238 13.29 -4.26 4.71
C ARG A 238 12.06 -4.96 5.24
N ALA A 239 11.94 -6.23 4.95
CA ALA A 239 10.90 -7.10 5.50
C ALA A 239 11.56 -8.22 6.31
N ARG A 240 11.22 -8.33 7.61
CA ARG A 240 11.67 -9.39 8.50
C ARG A 240 10.62 -10.48 8.55
N LEU A 241 10.84 -11.53 7.80
CA LEU A 241 9.96 -12.68 7.68
C LEU A 241 10.42 -13.80 8.63
N PHE A 242 9.57 -14.81 8.86
CA PHE A 242 9.93 -15.96 9.73
C PHE A 242 11.14 -16.76 9.19
N TRP A 243 11.33 -16.80 7.89
CA TRP A 243 12.42 -17.53 7.21
C TRP A 243 13.64 -16.65 6.88
N GLY A 244 13.62 -15.38 7.22
CA GLY A 244 14.76 -14.48 7.01
C GLY A 244 14.35 -13.04 6.74
N THR A 245 15.35 -12.21 6.49
CA THR A 245 15.17 -10.80 6.16
C THR A 245 15.41 -10.58 4.68
N ILE A 246 14.50 -9.90 4.01
CA ILE A 246 14.69 -9.37 2.65
C ILE A 246 14.98 -7.88 2.77
N THR A 247 15.98 -7.40 2.09
CA THR A 247 16.36 -5.99 2.04
C THR A 247 16.47 -5.54 0.60
N PHE A 248 15.76 -4.48 0.25
CA PHE A 248 15.88 -3.75 -1.01
C PHE A 248 16.70 -2.50 -0.75
N ARG A 249 17.75 -2.25 -1.53
CA ARG A 249 18.57 -1.03 -1.48
C ARG A 249 18.60 -0.36 -2.83
N LEU A 250 18.36 0.94 -2.85
CA LEU A 250 18.40 1.74 -4.07
C LEU A 250 19.83 1.76 -4.65
N ILE A 251 19.96 1.31 -5.91
CA ILE A 251 21.21 1.26 -6.66
C ILE A 251 21.17 2.05 -7.95
N GLY A 252 20.00 2.50 -8.38
CA GLY A 252 19.79 3.35 -9.55
C GLY A 252 18.58 4.25 -9.39
N ASN A 253 18.69 5.51 -9.84
CA ASN A 253 17.61 6.49 -9.89
C ASN A 253 17.79 7.35 -11.15
N GLU A 254 16.96 7.08 -12.15
CA GLU A 254 16.97 7.78 -13.42
C GLU A 254 15.69 8.60 -13.56
N ASN A 255 15.83 9.90 -13.69
CA ASN A 255 14.76 10.85 -13.99
C ASN A 255 14.95 11.35 -15.43
N LYS A 256 13.88 11.30 -16.24
CA LYS A 256 13.85 11.83 -17.60
C LYS A 256 12.70 12.82 -17.76
#